data_792344f1aa9cfa53e4d618a1bb1045d9
#
_entry.id   792344f1aa9cfa53e4d618a1bb1045d9
#
_cell.length_a   1.000
_cell.length_b   1.000
_cell.length_c   1.000
_cell.angle_alpha   90.00
_cell.angle_beta   90.00
_cell.angle_gamma   90.00
#
_symmetry.space_group_name_H-M   'P 1'
#
loop_
_entity.id
_entity.type
_entity.pdbx_description
1 polymer ?
#
loop_
_entity_poly.entity_id
_entity_poly.type
_entity_poly.pdbx_seq_one_letter_code
_entity_poly.pdbx_strand_id
1 'polypeptide(L)'
;MIKDNQQHFNRLHVVLDGLVVIVSYALAWWLKLSGIFASNHVGVLSFEFYMKALIFIVPLYLLLYYAFNLYTPKRVQGRRLELSNIIMANTVGILIVFAGFFLVLSYTEEAKNFSRSMFAYFYIFNIVLEEVERLVVRGFLRSIRRRGYNQKHILLVGYSKAAEQYIDRIKQNPQWGYNIRGILDDNIARGTVYKGVKVIGSIENLTFILPENKLDEIAITLGLEEYYKLEKIVSQCEKSGVHTKFIPDYGNIIPTRPYTEDLLGLPFINIRYVPLSNTFNAMIKRLMDIVGSIICIVIFSPVMLLSAILVKITSSGPLIFKQERVGLHNEKFMMYKFRTMYVQTEEEEKKGWTQKNDPRVTKVGGFLRKTSLDEFPQLFNVLKGDMSLVGPRPERPQYVEKFREEIPRYMIKHQVRPGMTGWAQVNGYRGDTSIRKRIEHDLYYIENWTLGLDIKILFLTVFKGFINKNAY
;
A
#
# COMPACT_ATOMS: atom_id res chain seq x y z
N MET A 1 -35.71 2.33 2.58
CA MET A 1 -35.87 1.63 1.27
C MET A 1 -34.60 0.91 0.79
N ILE A 2 -33.51 1.56 0.41
CA ILE A 2 -32.28 0.84 -0.06
C ILE A 2 -31.58 0.10 1.10
N LYS A 3 -31.69 0.62 2.32
CA LYS A 3 -31.11 0.07 3.52
C LYS A 3 -31.79 -1.24 3.95
N ASP A 4 -33.10 -1.26 3.92
CA ASP A 4 -33.93 -2.42 4.29
C ASP A 4 -33.92 -3.49 3.19
N ASN A 5 -33.49 -3.14 1.97
CA ASN A 5 -33.44 -4.00 0.80
C ASN A 5 -32.00 -4.23 0.28
N GLN A 6 -31.04 -4.36 1.20
CA GLN A 6 -29.62 -4.62 0.83
C GLN A 6 -29.49 -5.87 -0.06
N GLN A 7 -30.28 -6.91 0.19
CA GLN A 7 -30.29 -8.13 -0.62
C GLN A 7 -30.74 -7.85 -2.06
N HIS A 8 -31.77 -7.03 -2.26
CA HIS A 8 -32.23 -6.65 -3.58
C HIS A 8 -31.22 -5.81 -4.34
N PHE A 9 -30.50 -4.95 -3.63
CA PHE A 9 -29.44 -4.15 -4.22
C PHE A 9 -28.24 -5.02 -4.66
N ASN A 10 -27.86 -6.02 -3.85
CA ASN A 10 -26.82 -6.98 -4.24
C ASN A 10 -27.28 -7.82 -5.46
N ARG A 11 -28.54 -8.24 -5.51
CA ARG A 11 -29.08 -8.94 -6.68
C ARG A 11 -29.05 -8.07 -7.95
N LEU A 12 -29.34 -6.78 -7.82
CA LEU A 12 -29.24 -5.84 -8.95
C LEU A 12 -27.81 -5.75 -9.48
N HIS A 13 -26.81 -5.68 -8.58
CA HIS A 13 -25.40 -5.72 -9.00
C HIS A 13 -25.04 -6.99 -9.76
N VAL A 14 -25.47 -8.17 -9.29
CA VAL A 14 -25.24 -9.44 -10.00
C VAL A 14 -25.82 -9.42 -11.40
N VAL A 15 -27.03 -8.86 -11.58
CA VAL A 15 -27.66 -8.73 -12.89
C VAL A 15 -26.90 -7.75 -13.78
N LEU A 16 -26.47 -6.60 -13.24
CA LEU A 16 -25.69 -5.61 -13.99
C LEU A 16 -24.36 -6.18 -14.44
N ASP A 17 -23.62 -6.86 -13.55
CA ASP A 17 -22.34 -7.49 -13.87
C ASP A 17 -22.53 -8.55 -14.97
N GLY A 18 -23.59 -9.37 -14.89
CA GLY A 18 -23.93 -10.32 -15.96
C GLY A 18 -24.17 -9.65 -17.31
N LEU A 19 -24.88 -8.51 -17.32
CA LEU A 19 -25.07 -7.70 -18.52
C LEU A 19 -23.76 -7.10 -19.04
N VAL A 20 -22.90 -6.62 -18.15
CA VAL A 20 -21.57 -6.07 -18.53
C VAL A 20 -20.73 -7.15 -19.19
N VAL A 21 -20.69 -8.38 -18.65
CA VAL A 21 -19.97 -9.51 -19.26
C VAL A 21 -20.50 -9.81 -20.67
N ILE A 22 -21.84 -9.88 -20.84
CA ILE A 22 -22.45 -10.12 -22.13
C ILE A 22 -22.11 -9.03 -23.14
N VAL A 23 -22.25 -7.75 -22.74
CA VAL A 23 -21.96 -6.59 -23.60
C VAL A 23 -20.48 -6.56 -23.97
N SER A 24 -19.59 -6.77 -23.01
CA SER A 24 -18.15 -6.81 -23.23
C SER A 24 -17.73 -7.87 -24.24
N TYR A 25 -18.34 -9.03 -24.13
CA TYR A 25 -18.09 -10.16 -25.05
C TYR A 25 -18.63 -9.89 -26.44
N ALA A 26 -19.85 -9.37 -26.54
CA ALA A 26 -20.44 -8.98 -27.80
C ALA A 26 -19.68 -7.87 -28.52
N LEU A 27 -19.21 -6.86 -27.77
CA LEU A 27 -18.35 -5.78 -28.30
C LEU A 27 -17.01 -6.31 -28.80
N ALA A 28 -16.39 -7.23 -28.07
CA ALA A 28 -15.15 -7.86 -28.48
C ALA A 28 -15.31 -8.65 -29.78
N TRP A 29 -16.41 -9.39 -29.89
CA TRP A 29 -16.78 -10.09 -31.13
C TRP A 29 -16.99 -9.11 -32.29
N TRP A 30 -17.81 -8.07 -32.07
CA TRP A 30 -18.10 -7.08 -33.11
C TRP A 30 -16.84 -6.38 -33.60
N LEU A 31 -16.00 -5.90 -32.70
CA LEU A 31 -14.79 -5.16 -33.05
C LEU A 31 -13.80 -6.02 -33.86
N LYS A 32 -13.68 -7.31 -33.52
CA LYS A 32 -12.68 -8.19 -34.14
C LYS A 32 -13.19 -8.83 -35.44
N LEU A 33 -14.47 -9.22 -35.52
CA LEU A 33 -14.96 -10.05 -36.58
C LEU A 33 -15.91 -9.32 -37.54
N SER A 34 -16.56 -8.24 -37.12
CA SER A 34 -17.55 -7.49 -37.88
C SER A 34 -17.23 -5.99 -38.00
N GLY A 35 -16.32 -5.46 -37.17
CA GLY A 35 -16.00 -4.05 -37.09
C GLY A 35 -14.66 -3.65 -37.77
N ILE A 36 -14.03 -2.62 -37.21
CA ILE A 36 -12.85 -1.93 -37.77
C ILE A 36 -11.64 -2.86 -38.03
N PHE A 37 -11.50 -3.90 -37.20
CA PHE A 37 -10.42 -4.88 -37.33
C PHE A 37 -10.84 -6.21 -37.97
N ALA A 38 -11.98 -6.22 -38.67
CA ALA A 38 -12.44 -7.38 -39.40
C ALA A 38 -11.40 -7.73 -40.49
N SER A 39 -10.84 -8.92 -40.41
CA SER A 39 -10.00 -9.48 -41.44
C SER A 39 -10.81 -10.48 -42.29
N ASN A 40 -10.65 -10.42 -43.60
CA ASN A 40 -11.30 -11.38 -44.54
C ASN A 40 -10.68 -12.77 -44.37
N HIS A 41 -10.94 -13.45 -43.27
CA HIS A 41 -10.50 -14.83 -43.07
C HIS A 41 -11.62 -15.78 -43.45
N VAL A 42 -11.33 -16.65 -44.37
CA VAL A 42 -12.13 -17.83 -44.72
C VAL A 42 -12.19 -18.71 -43.45
N GLY A 43 -13.40 -19.06 -42.99
CA GLY A 43 -13.58 -19.97 -41.86
C GLY A 43 -13.97 -19.31 -40.52
N VAL A 44 -14.46 -18.06 -40.50
CA VAL A 44 -14.96 -17.41 -39.28
C VAL A 44 -16.22 -18.12 -38.78
N LEU A 45 -16.22 -18.54 -37.52
CA LEU A 45 -17.38 -19.13 -36.86
C LEU A 45 -18.55 -18.14 -36.78
N SER A 46 -19.77 -18.65 -36.80
CA SER A 46 -20.99 -17.83 -36.75
C SER A 46 -21.13 -17.06 -35.45
N PHE A 47 -21.84 -15.93 -35.47
CA PHE A 47 -22.19 -15.16 -34.28
C PHE A 47 -22.86 -16.03 -33.21
N GLU A 48 -23.78 -16.88 -33.64
CA GLU A 48 -24.52 -17.79 -32.76
C GLU A 48 -23.58 -18.72 -31.99
N PHE A 49 -22.54 -19.25 -32.63
CA PHE A 49 -21.55 -20.11 -31.98
C PHE A 49 -20.79 -19.39 -30.87
N TYR A 50 -20.34 -18.16 -31.13
CA TYR A 50 -19.69 -17.36 -30.11
C TYR A 50 -20.62 -17.06 -28.94
N MET A 51 -21.88 -16.72 -29.20
CA MET A 51 -22.84 -16.36 -28.14
C MET A 51 -23.21 -17.57 -27.26
N LYS A 52 -23.17 -18.79 -27.77
CA LYS A 52 -23.38 -20.01 -26.95
C LYS A 52 -22.34 -20.15 -25.82
N ALA A 53 -21.11 -19.65 -26.02
CA ALA A 53 -20.08 -19.66 -24.99
C ALA A 53 -20.47 -18.83 -23.75
N LEU A 54 -21.33 -17.82 -23.89
CA LEU A 54 -21.82 -17.00 -22.77
C LEU A 54 -22.56 -17.81 -21.70
N ILE A 55 -23.16 -18.97 -22.07
CA ILE A 55 -23.81 -19.86 -21.10
C ILE A 55 -22.83 -20.32 -20.02
N PHE A 56 -21.55 -20.46 -20.35
CA PHE A 56 -20.49 -20.84 -19.42
C PHE A 56 -19.71 -19.61 -18.88
N ILE A 57 -19.45 -18.63 -19.73
CA ILE A 57 -18.66 -17.45 -19.37
C ILE A 57 -19.38 -16.61 -18.31
N VAL A 58 -20.66 -16.32 -18.45
CA VAL A 58 -21.40 -15.47 -17.51
C VAL A 58 -21.44 -16.07 -16.11
N PRO A 59 -21.87 -17.32 -15.88
CA PRO A 59 -21.85 -17.91 -14.54
C PRO A 59 -20.44 -17.98 -13.93
N LEU A 60 -19.40 -18.29 -14.74
CA LEU A 60 -18.02 -18.33 -14.30
C LEU A 60 -17.57 -16.96 -13.75
N TYR A 61 -17.81 -15.88 -14.49
CA TYR A 61 -17.42 -14.54 -14.07
C TYR A 61 -18.19 -14.07 -12.84
N LEU A 62 -19.50 -14.32 -12.76
CA LEU A 62 -20.30 -14.01 -11.57
C LEU A 62 -19.79 -14.76 -10.32
N LEU A 63 -19.40 -16.02 -10.48
CA LEU A 63 -18.81 -16.80 -9.40
C LEU A 63 -17.45 -16.23 -8.98
N LEU A 64 -16.60 -15.84 -9.93
CA LEU A 64 -15.33 -15.20 -9.63
C LEU A 64 -15.53 -13.85 -8.95
N TYR A 65 -16.47 -13.02 -9.38
CA TYR A 65 -16.77 -11.75 -8.72
C TYR A 65 -17.24 -11.94 -7.28
N TYR A 66 -18.01 -13.02 -7.02
CA TYR A 66 -18.35 -13.41 -5.67
C TYR A 66 -17.11 -13.84 -4.86
N ALA A 67 -16.27 -14.71 -5.41
CA ALA A 67 -15.04 -15.20 -4.76
C ALA A 67 -14.04 -14.07 -4.45
N PHE A 68 -13.94 -13.07 -5.32
CA PHE A 68 -13.12 -11.87 -5.11
C PHE A 68 -13.83 -10.76 -4.31
N ASN A 69 -14.92 -11.09 -3.59
CA ASN A 69 -15.64 -10.19 -2.69
C ASN A 69 -16.12 -8.87 -3.34
N LEU A 70 -16.53 -8.89 -4.60
CA LEU A 70 -17.06 -7.71 -5.28
C LEU A 70 -18.50 -7.37 -4.88
N TYR A 71 -19.25 -8.31 -4.28
CA TYR A 71 -20.63 -8.11 -3.81
C TYR A 71 -20.75 -7.74 -2.33
N THR A 72 -19.64 -7.63 -1.60
CA THR A 72 -19.69 -7.17 -0.20
C THR A 72 -19.93 -5.66 -0.14
N PRO A 73 -20.88 -5.18 0.69
CA PRO A 73 -21.20 -3.77 0.78
C PRO A 73 -20.03 -2.98 1.38
N LYS A 74 -19.46 -2.06 0.61
CA LYS A 74 -18.24 -1.34 0.97
C LYS A 74 -18.45 0.18 0.94
N ARG A 75 -19.14 0.75 1.97
CA ARG A 75 -19.38 2.20 2.04
C ARG A 75 -18.10 3.04 2.11
N VAL A 76 -17.08 2.53 2.80
CA VAL A 76 -15.84 3.25 3.17
C VAL A 76 -14.64 2.81 2.35
N GLN A 77 -14.74 1.69 1.61
CA GLN A 77 -13.59 1.12 0.90
C GLN A 77 -13.07 2.00 -0.22
N GLY A 78 -11.74 2.05 -0.34
CA GLY A 78 -11.03 2.78 -1.40
C GLY A 78 -11.17 2.11 -2.78
N ARG A 79 -11.15 2.91 -3.85
CA ARG A 79 -11.26 2.45 -5.25
C ARG A 79 -10.16 1.45 -5.64
N ARG A 80 -8.93 1.63 -5.15
CA ARG A 80 -7.77 0.81 -5.56
C ARG A 80 -7.95 -0.67 -5.28
N LEU A 81 -8.55 -1.02 -4.16
CA LEU A 81 -8.77 -2.42 -3.81
C LEU A 81 -9.87 -3.06 -4.67
N GLU A 82 -10.92 -2.30 -4.99
CA GLU A 82 -11.99 -2.76 -5.87
C GLU A 82 -11.49 -3.00 -7.28
N LEU A 83 -10.76 -2.03 -7.86
CA LEU A 83 -10.11 -2.19 -9.17
C LEU A 83 -9.13 -3.37 -9.19
N SER A 84 -8.33 -3.54 -8.14
CA SER A 84 -7.44 -4.71 -8.03
C SER A 84 -8.21 -6.03 -8.05
N ASN A 85 -9.33 -6.12 -7.33
CA ASN A 85 -10.17 -7.31 -7.31
C ASN A 85 -10.83 -7.57 -8.66
N ILE A 86 -11.28 -6.52 -9.37
CA ILE A 86 -11.81 -6.63 -10.74
C ILE A 86 -10.74 -7.18 -11.68
N ILE A 87 -9.53 -6.61 -11.67
CA ILE A 87 -8.44 -7.08 -12.52
C ILE A 87 -8.08 -8.54 -12.21
N MET A 88 -7.98 -8.91 -10.92
CA MET A 88 -7.67 -10.29 -10.52
C MET A 88 -8.75 -11.28 -10.96
N ALA A 89 -10.03 -10.96 -10.72
CA ALA A 89 -11.14 -11.81 -11.12
C ALA A 89 -11.16 -12.00 -12.63
N ASN A 90 -10.98 -10.93 -13.41
CA ASN A 90 -10.90 -10.97 -14.86
C ASN A 90 -9.71 -11.76 -15.37
N THR A 91 -8.53 -11.60 -14.74
CA THR A 91 -7.32 -12.34 -15.12
C THR A 91 -7.50 -13.85 -14.90
N VAL A 92 -8.03 -14.23 -13.73
CA VAL A 92 -8.33 -15.64 -13.46
C VAL A 92 -9.41 -16.17 -14.41
N GLY A 93 -10.47 -15.38 -14.65
CA GLY A 93 -11.55 -15.74 -15.56
C GLY A 93 -11.08 -16.00 -16.98
N ILE A 94 -10.28 -15.09 -17.54
CA ILE A 94 -9.76 -15.25 -18.90
C ILE A 94 -8.82 -16.45 -19.02
N LEU A 95 -8.01 -16.73 -18.00
CA LEU A 95 -7.14 -17.91 -17.98
C LEU A 95 -7.96 -19.22 -17.95
N ILE A 96 -9.03 -19.27 -17.15
CA ILE A 96 -9.93 -20.44 -17.11
C ILE A 96 -10.64 -20.63 -18.45
N VAL A 97 -11.18 -19.55 -19.03
CA VAL A 97 -11.84 -19.60 -20.34
C VAL A 97 -10.85 -20.07 -21.41
N PHE A 98 -9.64 -19.53 -21.41
CA PHE A 98 -8.60 -19.90 -22.37
C PHE A 98 -8.18 -21.37 -22.21
N ALA A 99 -8.00 -21.85 -20.97
CA ALA A 99 -7.69 -23.24 -20.68
C ALA A 99 -8.83 -24.18 -21.08
N GLY A 100 -10.08 -23.80 -20.79
CA GLY A 100 -11.28 -24.57 -21.21
C GLY A 100 -11.38 -24.69 -22.72
N PHE A 101 -11.18 -23.60 -23.44
CA PHE A 101 -11.12 -23.61 -24.89
C PHE A 101 -9.98 -24.48 -25.43
N PHE A 102 -8.80 -24.40 -24.83
CA PHE A 102 -7.68 -25.21 -25.25
C PHE A 102 -7.91 -26.72 -25.01
N LEU A 103 -8.48 -27.09 -23.85
CA LEU A 103 -8.65 -28.48 -23.46
C LEU A 103 -9.88 -29.15 -24.16
N VAL A 104 -10.98 -28.39 -24.31
CA VAL A 104 -12.25 -28.97 -24.84
C VAL A 104 -12.32 -28.86 -26.36
N LEU A 105 -11.90 -27.73 -26.91
CA LEU A 105 -12.07 -27.45 -28.33
C LEU A 105 -10.84 -27.77 -29.19
N SER A 106 -9.66 -28.03 -28.59
CA SER A 106 -8.47 -28.41 -29.36
C SER A 106 -8.64 -29.70 -30.20
N TYR A 107 -9.63 -30.50 -29.82
CA TYR A 107 -10.00 -31.73 -30.53
C TYR A 107 -11.05 -31.55 -31.62
N THR A 108 -11.58 -30.33 -31.81
CA THR A 108 -12.60 -30.03 -32.81
C THR A 108 -12.06 -29.12 -33.91
N GLU A 109 -12.52 -29.28 -35.14
CA GLU A 109 -12.16 -28.41 -36.26
C GLU A 109 -12.59 -26.94 -36.02
N GLU A 110 -13.66 -26.73 -35.24
CA GLU A 110 -14.20 -25.45 -34.88
C GLU A 110 -13.21 -24.63 -34.00
N ALA A 111 -12.45 -25.31 -33.15
CA ALA A 111 -11.44 -24.63 -32.31
C ALA A 111 -10.28 -24.01 -33.10
N LYS A 112 -9.94 -24.59 -34.25
CA LYS A 112 -8.89 -24.06 -35.12
C LYS A 112 -9.26 -22.69 -35.69
N ASN A 113 -10.54 -22.45 -35.87
CA ASN A 113 -11.11 -21.23 -36.45
C ASN A 113 -11.52 -20.18 -35.40
N PHE A 114 -11.31 -20.45 -34.11
CA PHE A 114 -11.65 -19.52 -33.02
C PHE A 114 -10.62 -18.39 -32.87
N SER A 115 -11.10 -17.14 -32.83
CA SER A 115 -10.22 -15.97 -32.76
C SER A 115 -9.66 -15.76 -31.35
N ARG A 116 -8.40 -16.11 -31.14
CA ARG A 116 -7.68 -15.90 -29.86
C ARG A 116 -7.57 -14.43 -29.46
N SER A 117 -7.43 -13.52 -30.42
CA SER A 117 -7.34 -12.08 -30.16
C SER A 117 -8.66 -11.48 -29.64
N MET A 118 -9.81 -12.10 -29.93
CA MET A 118 -11.09 -11.69 -29.36
C MET A 118 -11.09 -11.76 -27.83
N PHE A 119 -10.42 -12.74 -27.23
CA PHE A 119 -10.31 -12.85 -25.78
C PHE A 119 -9.51 -11.69 -25.15
N ALA A 120 -8.49 -11.18 -25.86
CA ALA A 120 -7.76 -10.00 -25.40
C ALA A 120 -8.66 -8.75 -25.40
N TYR A 121 -9.47 -8.56 -26.44
CA TYR A 121 -10.45 -7.47 -26.47
C TYR A 121 -11.54 -7.65 -25.39
N PHE A 122 -12.05 -8.86 -25.20
CA PHE A 122 -13.00 -9.15 -24.15
C PHE A 122 -12.43 -8.83 -22.75
N TYR A 123 -11.21 -9.24 -22.47
CA TYR A 123 -10.52 -8.93 -21.21
C TYR A 123 -10.46 -7.44 -20.94
N ILE A 124 -10.03 -6.65 -21.94
CA ILE A 124 -9.91 -5.20 -21.81
C ILE A 124 -11.29 -4.55 -21.62
N PHE A 125 -12.27 -4.88 -22.49
CA PHE A 125 -13.62 -4.31 -22.41
C PHE A 125 -14.30 -4.67 -21.10
N ASN A 126 -14.16 -5.90 -20.64
CA ASN A 126 -14.81 -6.33 -19.42
C ASN A 126 -14.27 -5.58 -18.20
N ILE A 127 -12.94 -5.40 -18.06
CA ILE A 127 -12.36 -4.59 -16.99
C ILE A 127 -12.83 -3.13 -17.08
N VAL A 128 -12.82 -2.54 -18.26
CA VAL A 128 -13.19 -1.13 -18.44
C VAL A 128 -14.67 -0.90 -18.15
N LEU A 129 -15.55 -1.74 -18.69
CA LEU A 129 -17.00 -1.60 -18.49
C LEU A 129 -17.42 -1.90 -17.06
N GLU A 130 -16.82 -2.90 -16.41
CA GLU A 130 -17.01 -3.17 -14.98
C GLU A 130 -16.59 -1.99 -14.11
N GLU A 131 -15.42 -1.40 -14.37
CA GLU A 131 -14.99 -0.21 -13.60
C GLU A 131 -15.93 0.98 -13.84
N VAL A 132 -16.38 1.19 -15.09
CA VAL A 132 -17.36 2.25 -15.42
C VAL A 132 -18.68 2.01 -14.70
N GLU A 133 -19.21 0.80 -14.73
CA GLU A 133 -20.43 0.42 -13.99
C GLU A 133 -20.28 0.76 -12.49
N ARG A 134 -19.20 0.29 -11.85
CA ARG A 134 -18.91 0.57 -10.44
C ARG A 134 -18.80 2.06 -10.14
N LEU A 135 -18.17 2.83 -11.02
CA LEU A 135 -18.06 4.28 -10.87
C LEU A 135 -19.43 4.98 -10.94
N VAL A 136 -20.29 4.56 -11.88
CA VAL A 136 -21.63 5.13 -12.06
C VAL A 136 -22.50 4.82 -10.84
N VAL A 137 -22.58 3.56 -10.43
CA VAL A 137 -23.40 3.13 -9.28
C VAL A 137 -22.88 3.80 -7.99
N ARG A 138 -21.59 3.83 -7.79
CA ARG A 138 -20.98 4.51 -6.64
C ARG A 138 -21.25 6.00 -6.65
N GLY A 139 -21.12 6.65 -7.80
CA GLY A 139 -21.45 8.10 -7.97
C GLY A 139 -22.89 8.39 -7.60
N PHE A 140 -23.81 7.60 -8.10
CA PHE A 140 -25.23 7.68 -7.81
C PHE A 140 -25.54 7.51 -6.31
N LEU A 141 -25.01 6.44 -5.68
CA LEU A 141 -25.19 6.20 -4.25
C LEU A 141 -24.60 7.31 -3.38
N ARG A 142 -23.43 7.84 -3.73
CA ARG A 142 -22.81 8.96 -3.03
C ARG A 142 -23.65 10.23 -3.13
N SER A 143 -24.22 10.51 -4.31
CA SER A 143 -25.10 11.64 -4.52
C SER A 143 -26.36 11.56 -3.65
N ILE A 144 -27.03 10.41 -3.64
CA ILE A 144 -28.21 10.16 -2.83
C ILE A 144 -27.90 10.32 -1.32
N ARG A 145 -26.77 9.79 -0.85
CA ARG A 145 -26.35 9.89 0.56
C ARG A 145 -26.06 11.33 0.97
N ARG A 146 -25.43 12.13 0.10
CA ARG A 146 -25.22 13.57 0.35
C ARG A 146 -26.52 14.36 0.49
N ARG A 147 -27.59 13.91 -0.18
CA ARG A 147 -28.94 14.51 -0.09
C ARG A 147 -29.71 14.04 1.16
N GLY A 148 -29.08 13.25 2.05
CA GLY A 148 -29.71 12.78 3.27
C GLY A 148 -30.46 11.46 3.19
N TYR A 149 -30.51 10.84 1.99
CA TYR A 149 -31.14 9.53 1.82
C TYR A 149 -30.15 8.38 2.09
N ASN A 150 -30.65 7.20 2.42
CA ASN A 150 -29.86 6.00 2.68
C ASN A 150 -28.74 6.22 3.73
N GLN A 151 -29.05 7.00 4.77
CA GLN A 151 -28.15 7.21 5.89
C GLN A 151 -28.23 6.08 6.90
N LYS A 152 -27.10 5.79 7.54
CA LYS A 152 -27.01 4.95 8.74
C LYS A 152 -26.93 5.83 9.97
N HIS A 153 -27.80 5.56 10.94
CA HIS A 153 -27.84 6.28 12.22
C HIS A 153 -26.95 5.59 13.24
N ILE A 154 -25.98 6.32 13.75
CA ILE A 154 -24.97 5.83 14.70
C ILE A 154 -25.15 6.54 16.03
N LEU A 155 -25.05 5.76 17.11
CA LEU A 155 -24.91 6.27 18.47
C LEU A 155 -23.47 6.01 18.94
N LEU A 156 -22.83 7.03 19.52
CA LEU A 156 -21.53 6.87 20.16
C LEU A 156 -21.70 6.63 21.66
N VAL A 157 -20.92 5.73 22.23
CA VAL A 157 -20.88 5.43 23.67
C VAL A 157 -19.46 5.66 24.18
N GLY A 158 -19.28 6.69 24.97
CA GLY A 158 -18.01 7.21 25.46
C GLY A 158 -17.49 8.40 24.62
N TYR A 159 -17.10 9.47 25.30
CA TYR A 159 -16.45 10.63 24.69
C TYR A 159 -14.94 10.57 24.93
N SER A 160 -14.20 10.29 23.89
CA SER A 160 -12.74 10.18 23.91
C SER A 160 -12.13 10.80 22.66
N LYS A 161 -10.82 10.82 22.53
CA LYS A 161 -10.15 11.21 21.29
C LYS A 161 -10.51 10.30 20.12
N ALA A 162 -10.78 9.02 20.36
CA ALA A 162 -11.29 8.11 19.34
C ALA A 162 -12.66 8.56 18.84
N ALA A 163 -13.57 9.03 19.73
CA ALA A 163 -14.85 9.61 19.35
C ALA A 163 -14.68 10.84 18.46
N GLU A 164 -13.81 11.78 18.86
CA GLU A 164 -13.52 12.98 18.08
C GLU A 164 -12.99 12.64 16.69
N GLN A 165 -12.01 11.74 16.59
CA GLN A 165 -11.45 11.29 15.32
C GLN A 165 -12.49 10.59 14.44
N TYR A 166 -13.39 9.83 15.04
CA TYR A 166 -14.48 9.16 14.32
C TYR A 166 -15.48 10.16 13.76
N ILE A 167 -15.89 11.15 14.57
CA ILE A 167 -16.75 12.25 14.14
C ILE A 167 -16.10 13.03 13.01
N ASP A 168 -14.81 13.35 13.12
CA ASP A 168 -14.07 14.09 12.10
C ASP A 168 -14.05 13.36 10.76
N ARG A 169 -13.77 12.07 10.77
CA ARG A 169 -13.77 11.24 9.55
C ARG A 169 -15.15 11.20 8.89
N ILE A 170 -16.22 11.07 9.67
CA ILE A 170 -17.58 11.07 9.14
C ILE A 170 -17.96 12.44 8.56
N LYS A 171 -17.65 13.53 9.27
CA LYS A 171 -17.94 14.90 8.78
C LYS A 171 -17.15 15.27 7.53
N GLN A 172 -15.91 14.81 7.41
CA GLN A 172 -15.09 15.00 6.20
C GLN A 172 -15.61 14.17 5.01
N ASN A 173 -16.40 13.12 5.25
CA ASN A 173 -16.85 12.19 4.24
C ASN A 173 -18.38 12.00 4.23
N PRO A 174 -19.18 13.04 3.97
CA PRO A 174 -20.64 12.97 3.99
C PRO A 174 -21.21 11.95 2.98
N GLN A 175 -20.44 11.62 1.93
CA GLN A 175 -20.79 10.61 0.93
C GLN A 175 -20.83 9.18 1.48
N TRP A 176 -20.32 8.93 2.70
CA TRP A 176 -20.48 7.63 3.35
C TRP A 176 -21.89 7.41 3.87
N GLY A 177 -22.64 8.51 4.08
CA GLY A 177 -24.03 8.45 4.55
C GLY A 177 -24.17 7.94 5.99
N TYR A 178 -23.27 8.37 6.87
CA TYR A 178 -23.37 8.15 8.31
C TYR A 178 -23.91 9.41 9.00
N ASN A 179 -24.86 9.22 9.93
CA ASN A 179 -25.44 10.28 10.73
C ASN A 179 -25.30 9.93 12.21
N ILE A 180 -24.50 10.69 12.94
CA ILE A 180 -24.28 10.48 14.37
C ILE A 180 -25.42 11.20 15.10
N ARG A 181 -26.25 10.42 15.81
CA ARG A 181 -27.42 10.92 16.56
C ARG A 181 -27.05 11.61 17.86
N GLY A 182 -25.96 11.21 18.48
CA GLY A 182 -25.43 11.79 19.71
C GLY A 182 -24.36 10.92 20.34
N ILE A 183 -23.90 11.37 21.49
CA ILE A 183 -22.90 10.70 22.32
C ILE A 183 -23.52 10.46 23.69
N LEU A 184 -23.29 9.29 24.25
CA LEU A 184 -23.56 8.98 25.65
C LEU A 184 -22.24 8.95 26.41
N ASP A 185 -22.18 9.70 27.51
CA ASP A 185 -20.96 9.78 28.32
C ASP A 185 -21.34 10.11 29.78
N ASP A 186 -20.59 9.55 30.72
CA ASP A 186 -20.86 9.78 32.17
C ASP A 186 -20.06 10.97 32.72
N ASN A 187 -18.91 11.32 32.08
CA ASN A 187 -17.98 12.32 32.60
C ASN A 187 -18.19 13.69 31.98
N ILE A 188 -18.76 13.72 30.76
CA ILE A 188 -18.97 14.94 30.01
C ILE A 188 -20.41 15.46 30.20
N ALA A 189 -20.53 16.75 30.50
CA ALA A 189 -21.82 17.37 30.74
C ALA A 189 -22.79 17.24 29.56
N ARG A 190 -24.04 16.85 29.86
CA ARG A 190 -25.10 16.81 28.85
C ARG A 190 -25.27 18.17 28.19
N GLY A 191 -25.32 18.16 26.87
CA GLY A 191 -25.41 19.38 26.08
C GLY A 191 -24.10 19.84 25.48
N THR A 192 -22.94 19.30 25.91
CA THR A 192 -21.64 19.56 25.27
C THR A 192 -21.69 19.15 23.79
N VAL A 193 -21.15 19.98 22.92
CA VAL A 193 -21.20 19.77 21.46
C VAL A 193 -19.80 19.71 20.87
N TYR A 194 -19.51 18.68 20.11
CA TYR A 194 -18.31 18.58 19.28
C TYR A 194 -18.68 18.49 17.80
N LYS A 195 -18.28 19.50 17.01
CA LYS A 195 -18.59 19.61 15.57
C LYS A 195 -20.05 19.30 15.20
N GLY A 196 -20.99 19.79 16.01
CA GLY A 196 -22.43 19.60 15.79
C GLY A 196 -22.98 18.25 16.25
N VAL A 197 -22.20 17.42 16.93
CA VAL A 197 -22.65 16.21 17.61
C VAL A 197 -22.74 16.51 19.11
N LYS A 198 -23.91 16.25 19.72
CA LYS A 198 -24.22 16.61 21.10
C LYS A 198 -24.10 15.42 22.03
N VAL A 199 -23.59 15.63 23.24
CA VAL A 199 -23.74 14.69 24.35
C VAL A 199 -25.18 14.74 24.81
N ILE A 200 -25.90 13.63 24.66
CA ILE A 200 -27.35 13.56 24.88
C ILE A 200 -27.73 13.00 26.24
N GLY A 201 -26.82 12.29 26.93
CA GLY A 201 -27.05 11.73 28.23
C GLY A 201 -25.90 10.87 28.74
N SER A 202 -26.13 10.18 29.87
CA SER A 202 -25.21 9.21 30.45
C SER A 202 -25.25 7.86 29.72
N ILE A 203 -24.29 7.00 29.97
CA ILE A 203 -24.23 5.63 29.42
C ILE A 203 -25.43 4.81 29.84
N GLU A 204 -25.97 5.04 31.03
CA GLU A 204 -27.18 4.37 31.52
C GLU A 204 -28.43 4.62 30.65
N ASN A 205 -28.50 5.77 29.99
CA ASN A 205 -29.57 6.09 29.03
C ASN A 205 -29.62 5.14 27.83
N LEU A 206 -28.56 4.34 27.61
CA LEU A 206 -28.52 3.35 26.55
C LEU A 206 -29.71 2.40 26.60
N THR A 207 -30.10 1.97 27.81
CA THR A 207 -31.24 1.06 28.04
C THR A 207 -32.57 1.63 27.56
N PHE A 208 -32.75 2.94 27.64
CA PHE A 208 -33.97 3.63 27.18
C PHE A 208 -33.93 3.99 25.69
N ILE A 209 -32.74 4.31 25.17
CA ILE A 209 -32.58 4.75 23.77
C ILE A 209 -32.69 3.57 22.82
N LEU A 210 -32.19 2.40 23.17
CA LEU A 210 -32.15 1.23 22.30
C LEU A 210 -33.54 0.77 21.81
N PRO A 211 -34.60 0.70 22.65
CA PRO A 211 -35.94 0.31 22.18
C PRO A 211 -36.63 1.37 21.31
N GLU A 212 -36.38 2.65 21.59
CA GLU A 212 -37.12 3.76 20.98
C GLU A 212 -36.54 4.26 19.67
N ASN A 213 -35.23 4.12 19.49
CA ASN A 213 -34.55 4.69 18.34
C ASN A 213 -34.20 3.63 17.30
N LYS A 214 -34.53 3.91 16.01
CA LYS A 214 -34.08 3.14 14.87
C LYS A 214 -32.60 3.39 14.60
N LEU A 215 -31.73 2.84 15.46
CA LEU A 215 -30.30 2.88 15.30
C LEU A 215 -29.85 1.74 14.37
N ASP A 216 -28.87 2.03 13.54
CA ASP A 216 -28.26 1.04 12.68
C ASP A 216 -26.97 0.47 13.26
N GLU A 217 -26.31 1.29 14.08
CA GLU A 217 -24.96 0.98 14.53
C GLU A 217 -24.67 1.73 15.85
N ILE A 218 -24.04 1.02 16.77
CA ILE A 218 -23.48 1.59 17.98
C ILE A 218 -21.96 1.53 17.86
N ALA A 219 -21.28 2.64 18.13
CA ALA A 219 -19.84 2.68 18.18
C ALA A 219 -19.39 3.00 19.61
N ILE A 220 -18.76 2.04 20.27
CA ILE A 220 -18.19 2.20 21.61
C ILE A 220 -16.83 2.86 21.46
N THR A 221 -16.69 4.05 22.04
CA THR A 221 -15.51 4.93 21.93
C THR A 221 -15.03 5.39 23.31
N LEU A 222 -15.05 4.48 24.28
CA LEU A 222 -14.60 4.73 25.64
C LEU A 222 -13.13 5.12 25.69
N GLY A 223 -12.75 6.00 26.63
CA GLY A 223 -11.37 6.21 27.03
C GLY A 223 -10.79 4.95 27.69
N LEU A 224 -9.46 4.77 27.63
CA LEU A 224 -8.80 3.57 28.19
C LEU A 224 -9.11 3.35 29.68
N GLU A 225 -9.25 4.43 30.44
CA GLU A 225 -9.56 4.38 31.88
C GLU A 225 -10.97 3.85 32.19
N GLU A 226 -11.85 3.83 31.17
CA GLU A 226 -13.24 3.42 31.32
C GLU A 226 -13.53 2.01 30.77
N TYR A 227 -12.52 1.25 30.38
CA TYR A 227 -12.71 -0.09 29.79
C TYR A 227 -13.36 -1.09 30.76
N TYR A 228 -13.33 -0.82 32.06
CA TYR A 228 -14.06 -1.62 33.05
C TYR A 228 -15.60 -1.58 32.85
N LYS A 229 -16.15 -0.57 32.13
CA LYS A 229 -17.57 -0.48 31.76
C LYS A 229 -17.92 -1.30 30.52
N LEU A 230 -16.92 -1.76 29.74
CA LEU A 230 -17.10 -2.32 28.40
C LEU A 230 -18.01 -3.55 28.40
N GLU A 231 -17.82 -4.48 29.36
CA GLU A 231 -18.62 -5.70 29.46
C GLU A 231 -20.11 -5.40 29.62
N LYS A 232 -20.45 -4.47 30.54
CA LYS A 232 -21.84 -4.05 30.79
C LYS A 232 -22.48 -3.42 29.55
N ILE A 233 -21.72 -2.55 28.83
CA ILE A 233 -22.21 -1.87 27.64
C ILE A 233 -22.41 -2.87 26.50
N VAL A 234 -21.45 -3.76 26.26
CA VAL A 234 -21.56 -4.79 25.21
C VAL A 234 -22.77 -5.68 25.46
N SER A 235 -22.97 -6.16 26.70
CA SER A 235 -24.14 -6.98 27.07
C SER A 235 -25.46 -6.26 26.78
N GLN A 236 -25.56 -4.96 27.07
CA GLN A 236 -26.74 -4.17 26.73
C GLN A 236 -26.95 -4.01 25.23
N CYS A 237 -25.89 -3.77 24.48
CA CYS A 237 -25.94 -3.65 23.03
C CYS A 237 -26.36 -4.97 22.36
N GLU A 238 -25.82 -6.10 22.80
CA GLU A 238 -26.17 -7.44 22.28
C GLU A 238 -27.65 -7.77 22.47
N LYS A 239 -28.21 -7.43 23.65
CA LYS A 239 -29.65 -7.61 23.91
C LYS A 239 -30.54 -6.81 22.96
N SER A 240 -30.05 -5.73 22.38
CA SER A 240 -30.80 -4.90 21.44
C SER A 240 -30.76 -5.43 20.00
N GLY A 241 -29.80 -6.29 19.64
CA GLY A 241 -29.57 -6.77 18.30
C GLY A 241 -29.01 -5.71 17.33
N VAL A 242 -28.70 -4.49 17.81
CA VAL A 242 -28.09 -3.43 17.00
C VAL A 242 -26.62 -3.76 16.76
N HIS A 243 -26.16 -3.58 15.51
CA HIS A 243 -24.76 -3.84 15.18
C HIS A 243 -23.81 -2.94 15.97
N THR A 244 -22.97 -3.55 16.79
CA THR A 244 -22.07 -2.85 17.71
C THR A 244 -20.63 -2.97 17.26
N LYS A 245 -19.89 -1.86 17.32
CA LYS A 245 -18.46 -1.77 17.02
C LYS A 245 -17.72 -1.18 18.22
N PHE A 246 -16.54 -1.69 18.47
CA PHE A 246 -15.63 -1.11 19.43
C PHE A 246 -14.50 -0.39 18.71
N ILE A 247 -14.27 0.89 19.04
CA ILE A 247 -13.20 1.74 18.50
C ILE A 247 -12.28 2.10 19.66
N PRO A 248 -11.16 1.40 19.82
CA PRO A 248 -10.29 1.60 20.98
C PRO A 248 -9.53 2.94 20.89
N ASP A 249 -9.41 3.63 22.03
CA ASP A 249 -8.72 4.92 22.17
C ASP A 249 -7.23 4.74 22.45
N TYR A 250 -6.49 4.21 21.49
CA TYR A 250 -5.02 4.05 21.59
C TYR A 250 -4.23 5.03 20.71
N GLY A 251 -4.88 5.94 20.00
CA GLY A 251 -4.25 6.81 19.01
C GLY A 251 -3.15 7.71 19.56
N ASN A 252 -3.18 8.02 20.87
CA ASN A 252 -2.14 8.79 21.55
C ASN A 252 -0.95 7.92 22.01
N ILE A 253 -1.19 6.63 22.25
CA ILE A 253 -0.20 5.68 22.76
C ILE A 253 0.52 4.99 21.61
N ILE A 254 -0.23 4.65 20.55
CA ILE A 254 0.30 3.99 19.36
C ILE A 254 0.29 4.99 18.18
N PRO A 255 1.38 5.74 17.97
CA PRO A 255 1.45 6.78 16.94
C PRO A 255 1.70 6.22 15.52
N THR A 256 1.40 4.97 15.28
CA THR A 256 1.63 4.24 14.03
C THR A 256 0.31 3.73 13.47
N ARG A 257 0.36 2.95 12.40
CA ARG A 257 -0.83 2.26 11.85
C ARG A 257 -0.89 0.86 12.45
N PRO A 258 -1.58 0.67 13.58
CA PRO A 258 -1.76 -0.65 14.14
C PRO A 258 -2.65 -1.49 13.22
N TYR A 259 -2.48 -2.79 13.27
CA TYR A 259 -3.37 -3.75 12.61
C TYR A 259 -3.70 -4.90 13.55
N THR A 260 -4.88 -5.47 13.35
CA THR A 260 -5.37 -6.58 14.18
C THR A 260 -5.08 -7.90 13.47
N GLU A 261 -4.61 -8.87 14.23
CA GLU A 261 -4.51 -10.28 13.86
C GLU A 261 -5.31 -11.12 14.83
N ASP A 262 -5.66 -12.32 14.41
CA ASP A 262 -6.34 -13.31 15.25
C ASP A 262 -5.44 -14.54 15.42
N LEU A 263 -5.20 -14.92 16.66
CA LEU A 263 -4.48 -16.14 17.02
C LEU A 263 -5.47 -17.12 17.65
N LEU A 264 -6.10 -17.94 16.82
CA LEU A 264 -7.04 -18.96 17.25
C LEU A 264 -8.17 -18.43 18.17
N GLY A 265 -8.73 -17.28 17.83
CA GLY A 265 -9.78 -16.62 18.59
C GLY A 265 -9.28 -15.57 19.60
N LEU A 266 -7.96 -15.38 19.74
CA LEU A 266 -7.37 -14.30 20.53
C LEU A 266 -7.00 -13.13 19.60
N PRO A 267 -7.78 -12.03 19.58
CA PRO A 267 -7.43 -10.86 18.79
C PRO A 267 -6.27 -10.11 19.45
N PHE A 268 -5.23 -9.77 18.69
CA PHE A 268 -4.16 -8.91 19.16
C PHE A 268 -3.89 -7.76 18.18
N ILE A 269 -3.45 -6.64 18.75
CA ILE A 269 -3.18 -5.41 18.03
C ILE A 269 -1.68 -5.26 17.86
N ASN A 270 -1.18 -5.47 16.66
CA ASN A 270 0.19 -5.16 16.33
C ASN A 270 0.39 -3.65 16.28
N ILE A 271 1.38 -3.15 17.02
CA ILE A 271 1.64 -1.72 17.17
C ILE A 271 2.03 -1.08 15.85
N ARG A 272 2.64 -1.85 14.93
CA ARG A 272 3.12 -1.33 13.62
C ARG A 272 2.97 -2.35 12.52
N TYR A 273 2.51 -1.87 11.38
CA TYR A 273 2.54 -2.62 10.14
C TYR A 273 3.78 -2.26 9.32
N VAL A 274 4.60 -3.25 9.01
CA VAL A 274 5.75 -3.14 8.10
C VAL A 274 5.45 -3.99 6.87
N PRO A 275 5.11 -3.41 5.70
CA PRO A 275 4.77 -4.18 4.51
C PRO A 275 5.83 -5.21 4.08
N LEU A 276 7.11 -4.91 4.32
CA LEU A 276 8.23 -5.81 4.00
C LEU A 276 8.42 -6.98 4.98
N SER A 277 7.66 -7.05 6.08
CA SER A 277 7.58 -8.26 6.92
C SER A 277 6.78 -9.37 6.23
N ASN A 278 5.94 -9.03 5.26
CA ASN A 278 5.23 -10.02 4.45
C ASN A 278 6.21 -10.69 3.48
N THR A 279 6.27 -12.03 3.50
CA THR A 279 7.20 -12.84 2.71
C THR A 279 7.11 -12.56 1.20
N PHE A 280 5.90 -12.40 0.67
CA PHE A 280 5.70 -12.13 -0.75
C PHE A 280 6.25 -10.76 -1.16
N ASN A 281 5.99 -9.73 -0.36
CA ASN A 281 6.54 -8.39 -0.58
C ASN A 281 8.08 -8.39 -0.49
N ALA A 282 8.63 -9.09 0.52
CA ALA A 282 10.07 -9.23 0.69
C ALA A 282 10.73 -9.95 -0.50
N MET A 283 10.04 -10.95 -1.07
CA MET A 283 10.50 -11.70 -2.24
C MET A 283 10.50 -10.83 -3.51
N ILE A 284 9.41 -10.10 -3.77
CA ILE A 284 9.33 -9.15 -4.89
C ILE A 284 10.41 -8.07 -4.76
N LYS A 285 10.56 -7.51 -3.55
CA LYS A 285 11.61 -6.53 -3.25
C LYS A 285 13.00 -7.08 -3.54
N ARG A 286 13.28 -8.30 -3.09
CA ARG A 286 14.57 -8.94 -3.31
C ARG A 286 14.85 -9.22 -4.79
N LEU A 287 13.83 -9.66 -5.53
CA LEU A 287 13.94 -9.86 -6.99
C LEU A 287 14.27 -8.54 -7.71
N MET A 288 13.57 -7.46 -7.37
CA MET A 288 13.83 -6.13 -7.90
C MET A 288 15.27 -5.67 -7.59
N ASP A 289 15.74 -5.89 -6.36
CA ASP A 289 17.10 -5.51 -5.93
C ASP A 289 18.16 -6.29 -6.72
N ILE A 290 17.98 -7.61 -6.92
CA ILE A 290 18.91 -8.45 -7.68
C ILE A 290 18.93 -8.02 -9.15
N VAL A 291 17.77 -7.97 -9.80
CA VAL A 291 17.66 -7.63 -11.22
C VAL A 291 18.19 -6.20 -11.47
N GLY A 292 17.74 -5.25 -10.64
CA GLY A 292 18.16 -3.86 -10.78
C GLY A 292 19.66 -3.66 -10.53
N SER A 293 20.25 -4.34 -9.53
CA SER A 293 21.69 -4.24 -9.30
C SER A 293 22.53 -4.88 -10.41
N ILE A 294 22.10 -6.01 -10.98
CA ILE A 294 22.77 -6.61 -12.15
C ILE A 294 22.73 -5.65 -13.34
N ILE A 295 21.57 -5.10 -13.66
CA ILE A 295 21.41 -4.12 -14.74
C ILE A 295 22.32 -2.91 -14.50
N CYS A 296 22.33 -2.35 -13.29
CA CYS A 296 23.20 -1.22 -12.95
C CYS A 296 24.69 -1.58 -13.06
N ILE A 297 25.10 -2.75 -12.59
CA ILE A 297 26.51 -3.20 -12.71
C ILE A 297 26.91 -3.31 -14.18
N VAL A 298 26.09 -3.92 -15.03
CA VAL A 298 26.38 -4.08 -16.47
C VAL A 298 26.49 -2.71 -17.15
N ILE A 299 25.51 -1.83 -16.93
CA ILE A 299 25.47 -0.49 -17.55
C ILE A 299 26.65 0.38 -17.09
N PHE A 300 26.94 0.37 -15.78
CA PHE A 300 27.96 1.24 -15.20
C PHE A 300 29.34 0.58 -15.06
N SER A 301 29.53 -0.66 -15.52
CA SER A 301 30.82 -1.36 -15.48
C SER A 301 31.95 -0.58 -16.13
N PRO A 302 31.81 0.10 -17.30
CA PRO A 302 32.90 0.89 -17.87
C PRO A 302 33.29 2.06 -16.96
N VAL A 303 32.31 2.74 -16.36
CA VAL A 303 32.53 3.86 -15.44
C VAL A 303 33.19 3.38 -14.15
N MET A 304 32.76 2.23 -13.64
CA MET A 304 33.36 1.62 -12.44
C MET A 304 34.81 1.21 -12.70
N LEU A 305 35.12 0.63 -13.87
CA LEU A 305 36.47 0.25 -14.24
C LEU A 305 37.37 1.50 -14.36
N LEU A 306 36.91 2.54 -15.05
CA LEU A 306 37.63 3.80 -15.15
C LEU A 306 37.87 4.42 -13.76
N SER A 307 36.88 4.46 -12.91
CA SER A 307 37.00 4.95 -11.51
C SER A 307 38.04 4.13 -10.73
N ALA A 308 38.04 2.82 -10.89
CA ALA A 308 39.00 1.91 -10.27
C ALA A 308 40.45 2.22 -10.70
N ILE A 309 40.68 2.41 -11.99
CA ILE A 309 41.98 2.75 -12.54
C ILE A 309 42.44 4.11 -12.00
N LEU A 310 41.60 5.14 -12.05
CA LEU A 310 41.90 6.48 -11.57
C LEU A 310 42.24 6.49 -10.06
N VAL A 311 41.51 5.76 -9.22
CA VAL A 311 41.80 5.63 -7.77
C VAL A 311 43.16 4.96 -7.57
N LYS A 312 43.49 3.92 -8.34
CA LYS A 312 44.76 3.18 -8.19
C LYS A 312 46.00 4.00 -8.63
N ILE A 313 45.83 4.83 -9.66
CA ILE A 313 46.94 5.69 -10.18
C ILE A 313 47.17 6.88 -9.23
N THR A 314 46.13 7.42 -8.63
CA THR A 314 46.22 8.68 -7.83
C THR A 314 46.62 8.48 -6.38
N SER A 315 46.47 7.27 -5.84
CA SER A 315 46.85 7.00 -4.45
C SER A 315 47.25 5.55 -4.22
N SER A 316 48.30 5.28 -3.43
CA SER A 316 48.70 3.93 -3.02
C SER A 316 47.73 3.35 -2.04
N GLY A 317 47.50 1.99 -2.05
CA GLY A 317 46.68 1.26 -1.12
C GLY A 317 45.49 0.51 -1.75
N PRO A 318 44.54 0.00 -0.95
CA PRO A 318 43.40 -0.81 -1.43
C PRO A 318 42.45 0.05 -2.29
N LEU A 319 41.88 -0.57 -3.36
CA LEU A 319 40.93 0.08 -4.24
C LEU A 319 39.59 0.35 -3.56
N ILE A 320 39.12 -0.64 -2.80
CA ILE A 320 37.82 -0.59 -2.09
C ILE A 320 38.06 -0.25 -0.64
N PHE A 321 37.42 0.82 -0.20
CA PHE A 321 37.26 1.17 1.19
C PHE A 321 36.09 0.39 1.79
N LYS A 322 36.32 -0.28 2.92
CA LYS A 322 35.32 -1.07 3.64
C LYS A 322 35.02 -0.37 4.96
N GLN A 323 33.76 -0.16 5.26
CA GLN A 323 33.34 0.48 6.50
C GLN A 323 32.19 -0.27 7.15
N GLU A 324 32.32 -0.56 8.43
CA GLU A 324 31.27 -1.22 9.19
C GLU A 324 30.03 -0.32 9.31
N ARG A 325 28.89 -0.90 9.03
CA ARG A 325 27.57 -0.26 9.11
C ARG A 325 26.57 -1.21 9.74
N VAL A 326 25.47 -0.63 10.28
CA VAL A 326 24.36 -1.39 10.85
C VAL A 326 23.28 -1.54 9.79
N GLY A 327 22.82 -2.78 9.59
CA GLY A 327 21.84 -3.19 8.60
C GLY A 327 20.56 -3.76 9.20
N LEU A 328 19.96 -4.71 8.48
CA LEU A 328 18.75 -5.42 8.88
C LEU A 328 18.95 -6.12 10.23
N HIS A 329 17.94 -6.06 11.10
CA HIS A 329 17.94 -6.68 12.44
C HIS A 329 19.12 -6.27 13.33
N ASN A 330 19.69 -5.08 13.11
CA ASN A 330 20.88 -4.56 13.78
C ASN A 330 22.18 -5.34 13.50
N GLU A 331 22.18 -6.22 12.50
CA GLU A 331 23.39 -6.90 12.09
C GLU A 331 24.39 -5.96 11.45
N LYS A 332 25.66 -6.12 11.77
CA LYS A 332 26.74 -5.35 11.19
C LYS A 332 27.18 -5.93 9.86
N PHE A 333 27.45 -5.09 8.88
CA PHE A 333 27.97 -5.49 7.58
C PHE A 333 29.05 -4.54 7.09
N MET A 334 29.90 -4.99 6.16
CA MET A 334 30.93 -4.18 5.54
C MET A 334 30.40 -3.52 4.26
N MET A 335 30.16 -2.23 4.32
CA MET A 335 29.74 -1.42 3.19
C MET A 335 30.95 -1.09 2.29
N TYR A 336 30.82 -1.33 0.99
CA TYR A 336 31.88 -1.11 0.00
C TYR A 336 31.75 0.25 -0.68
N LYS A 337 32.92 0.95 -0.82
CA LYS A 337 33.04 2.20 -1.58
C LYS A 337 34.37 2.23 -2.32
N PHE A 338 34.46 3.01 -3.40
CA PHE A 338 35.78 3.38 -3.90
C PHE A 338 36.50 4.27 -2.87
N ARG A 339 37.78 4.04 -2.69
CA ARG A 339 38.61 4.89 -1.83
C ARG A 339 38.71 6.29 -2.43
N THR A 340 38.33 7.29 -1.65
CA THR A 340 38.33 8.71 -2.04
C THR A 340 39.28 9.56 -1.21
N MET A 341 39.90 8.95 -0.20
CA MET A 341 40.86 9.58 0.71
C MET A 341 42.18 8.82 0.68
N TYR A 342 43.27 9.49 1.07
CA TYR A 342 44.55 8.83 1.36
C TYR A 342 44.36 7.80 2.47
N VAL A 343 45.23 6.77 2.51
CA VAL A 343 45.22 5.78 3.60
C VAL A 343 45.46 6.47 4.92
N GLN A 344 44.60 6.23 5.88
CA GLN A 344 44.60 6.85 7.20
C GLN A 344 45.01 5.86 8.27
N THR A 345 45.53 6.37 9.39
CA THR A 345 45.70 5.59 10.61
C THR A 345 44.34 5.37 11.30
N GLU A 346 44.25 4.35 12.15
CA GLU A 346 43.00 4.04 12.89
C GLU A 346 42.53 5.23 13.76
N GLU A 347 43.43 6.04 14.25
CA GLU A 347 43.14 7.25 15.05
C GLU A 347 42.51 8.35 14.19
N GLU A 348 42.94 8.48 12.95
CA GLU A 348 42.38 9.46 12.00
C GLU A 348 41.00 9.04 11.47
N GLU A 349 40.72 7.74 11.34
CA GLU A 349 39.40 7.23 10.98
C GLU A 349 38.36 7.50 12.08
N LYS A 350 38.76 7.54 13.33
CA LYS A 350 37.91 7.85 14.49
C LYS A 350 37.52 9.34 14.61
N LYS A 351 38.22 10.26 13.93
CA LYS A 351 38.03 11.73 14.01
C LYS A 351 36.70 12.28 13.44
N GLY A 352 35.66 11.50 13.35
CA GLY A 352 34.32 12.01 13.09
C GLY A 352 33.89 12.10 11.61
N TRP A 353 32.93 12.94 11.35
CA TRP A 353 32.36 13.14 9.99
C TRP A 353 33.33 13.93 9.11
N THR A 354 33.34 13.62 7.81
CA THR A 354 34.11 14.38 6.82
C THR A 354 33.63 15.83 6.78
N GLN A 355 34.54 16.76 6.90
CA GLN A 355 34.26 18.20 6.85
C GLN A 355 34.29 18.70 5.39
N LYS A 356 33.71 19.87 5.15
CA LYS A 356 33.80 20.55 3.85
C LYS A 356 35.25 20.93 3.61
N ASN A 357 35.78 20.56 2.40
CA ASN A 357 37.20 20.75 2.03
C ASN A 357 38.19 19.95 2.89
N ASP A 358 37.84 18.74 3.28
CA ASP A 358 38.71 17.86 4.06
C ASP A 358 40.01 17.55 3.28
N PRO A 359 41.21 17.90 3.85
CA PRO A 359 42.51 17.75 3.16
C PRO A 359 42.89 16.29 2.85
N ARG A 360 42.21 15.34 3.49
CA ARG A 360 42.44 13.91 3.28
C ARG A 360 41.87 13.41 1.94
N VAL A 361 41.01 14.20 1.31
CA VAL A 361 40.34 13.82 0.08
C VAL A 361 41.27 14.00 -1.12
N THR A 362 41.50 12.95 -1.92
CA THR A 362 42.27 13.05 -3.15
C THR A 362 41.51 13.85 -4.21
N LYS A 363 42.23 14.45 -5.20
CA LYS A 363 41.59 15.20 -6.32
C LYS A 363 40.55 14.34 -7.06
N VAL A 364 40.89 13.09 -7.37
CA VAL A 364 39.97 12.13 -7.99
C VAL A 364 38.85 11.74 -7.04
N GLY A 365 39.18 11.53 -5.75
CA GLY A 365 38.20 11.25 -4.71
C GLY A 365 37.15 12.35 -4.55
N GLY A 366 37.55 13.62 -4.67
CA GLY A 366 36.62 14.75 -4.67
C GLY A 366 35.62 14.71 -5.82
N PHE A 367 36.09 14.39 -7.04
CA PHE A 367 35.22 14.19 -8.19
C PHE A 367 34.25 13.01 -7.99
N LEU A 368 34.74 11.84 -7.55
CA LEU A 368 33.93 10.66 -7.30
C LEU A 368 32.83 10.91 -6.26
N ARG A 369 33.14 11.65 -5.19
CA ARG A 369 32.15 12.04 -4.15
C ARG A 369 31.09 13.00 -4.70
N LYS A 370 31.53 14.01 -5.46
CA LYS A 370 30.62 14.99 -6.06
C LYS A 370 29.63 14.35 -7.01
N THR A 371 30.06 13.30 -7.72
CA THR A 371 29.23 12.53 -8.67
C THR A 371 28.57 11.30 -8.04
N SER A 372 28.84 11.01 -6.76
CA SER A 372 28.40 9.79 -6.03
C SER A 372 28.87 8.47 -6.70
N LEU A 373 29.86 8.51 -7.58
CA LEU A 373 30.44 7.31 -8.22
C LEU A 373 31.21 6.44 -7.21
N ASP A 374 31.68 7.04 -6.11
CA ASP A 374 32.31 6.31 -5.01
C ASP A 374 31.37 5.29 -4.35
N GLU A 375 30.07 5.44 -4.47
CA GLU A 375 29.07 4.57 -3.88
C GLU A 375 28.69 3.34 -4.76
N PHE A 376 29.14 3.28 -6.03
CA PHE A 376 28.80 2.18 -6.95
C PHE A 376 29.22 0.77 -6.48
N PRO A 377 30.35 0.56 -5.76
CA PRO A 377 30.66 -0.76 -5.22
C PRO A 377 29.60 -1.30 -4.23
N GLN A 378 28.71 -0.46 -3.70
CA GLN A 378 27.57 -0.92 -2.87
C GLN A 378 26.60 -1.81 -3.65
N LEU A 379 26.57 -1.75 -4.98
CA LEU A 379 25.78 -2.67 -5.81
C LEU A 379 26.14 -4.14 -5.52
N PHE A 380 27.38 -4.43 -5.17
CA PHE A 380 27.79 -5.77 -4.72
C PHE A 380 27.24 -6.11 -3.33
N ASN A 381 27.09 -5.12 -2.41
CA ASN A 381 26.37 -5.35 -1.15
C ASN A 381 24.89 -5.63 -1.41
N VAL A 382 24.27 -4.99 -2.41
CA VAL A 382 22.89 -5.27 -2.80
C VAL A 382 22.75 -6.70 -3.33
N LEU A 383 23.63 -7.14 -4.22
CA LEU A 383 23.64 -8.51 -4.73
C LEU A 383 23.83 -9.54 -3.64
N LYS A 384 24.75 -9.29 -2.71
CA LYS A 384 25.01 -10.16 -1.54
C LYS A 384 23.80 -10.24 -0.60
N GLY A 385 22.99 -9.17 -0.49
CA GLY A 385 21.83 -9.09 0.37
C GLY A 385 22.02 -8.31 1.65
N ASP A 386 23.20 -7.71 1.86
CA ASP A 386 23.47 -6.81 2.99
C ASP A 386 22.69 -5.49 2.85
N MET A 387 22.47 -5.06 1.60
CA MET A 387 21.78 -3.82 1.25
C MET A 387 20.65 -4.06 0.23
N SER A 388 19.91 -3.01 -0.03
CA SER A 388 18.90 -2.87 -1.06
C SER A 388 19.21 -1.66 -1.95
N LEU A 389 18.66 -1.61 -3.17
CA LEU A 389 18.73 -0.40 -3.99
C LEU A 389 18.04 0.77 -3.31
N VAL A 390 16.86 0.54 -2.72
CA VAL A 390 16.05 1.55 -2.03
C VAL A 390 15.80 1.14 -0.59
N GLY A 391 16.11 2.02 0.34
CA GLY A 391 15.90 1.81 1.78
C GLY A 391 16.46 2.94 2.64
N PRO A 392 16.32 2.86 3.96
CA PRO A 392 16.97 3.79 4.90
C PRO A 392 18.49 3.77 4.74
N ARG A 393 19.12 4.95 4.86
CA ARG A 393 20.59 5.01 4.77
C ARG A 393 21.25 4.32 5.97
N PRO A 394 22.25 3.41 5.77
CA PRO A 394 22.96 2.76 6.88
C PRO A 394 23.89 3.72 7.62
N GLU A 395 23.90 3.63 8.95
CA GLU A 395 24.74 4.45 9.82
C GLU A 395 25.85 3.62 10.47
N ARG A 396 26.92 4.30 10.96
CA ARG A 396 28.01 3.66 11.71
C ARG A 396 27.51 3.22 13.09
N PRO A 397 28.01 2.11 13.67
CA PRO A 397 27.57 1.62 14.98
C PRO A 397 27.57 2.69 16.07
N GLN A 398 28.64 3.48 16.16
CA GLN A 398 28.77 4.57 17.14
C GLN A 398 27.65 5.63 17.06
N TYR A 399 27.14 5.91 15.86
CA TYR A 399 26.03 6.87 15.70
C TYR A 399 24.69 6.21 15.96
N VAL A 400 24.55 4.91 15.68
CA VAL A 400 23.34 4.14 16.01
C VAL A 400 23.11 4.14 17.51
N GLU A 401 24.14 3.88 18.32
CA GLU A 401 24.05 3.93 19.79
C GLU A 401 23.63 5.31 20.28
N LYS A 402 24.27 6.37 19.78
CA LYS A 402 23.91 7.75 20.14
C LYS A 402 22.46 8.08 19.77
N PHE A 403 22.06 7.81 18.52
CA PHE A 403 20.72 8.19 18.04
C PHE A 403 19.61 7.32 18.62
N ARG A 404 19.92 6.09 19.03
CA ARG A 404 18.98 5.22 19.75
C ARG A 404 18.45 5.88 21.01
N GLU A 405 19.32 6.55 21.78
CA GLU A 405 18.95 7.22 23.04
C GLU A 405 18.28 8.58 22.79
N GLU A 406 18.73 9.32 21.75
CA GLU A 406 18.28 10.69 21.51
C GLU A 406 16.97 10.77 20.69
N ILE A 407 16.68 9.76 19.84
CA ILE A 407 15.58 9.84 18.88
C ILE A 407 14.59 8.69 19.09
N PRO A 408 13.38 9.00 19.54
CA PRO A 408 12.33 7.98 19.66
C PRO A 408 12.12 7.23 18.35
N ARG A 409 11.95 5.91 18.43
CA ARG A 409 11.69 5.02 17.29
C ARG A 409 12.83 4.90 16.28
N TYR A 410 14.04 5.39 16.59
CA TYR A 410 15.19 5.30 15.69
C TYR A 410 15.48 3.87 15.22
N MET A 411 15.43 2.89 16.13
CA MET A 411 15.78 1.49 15.85
C MET A 411 14.87 0.80 14.83
N ILE A 412 13.70 1.36 14.55
CA ILE A 412 12.75 0.81 13.59
C ILE A 412 13.30 0.78 12.17
N LYS A 413 14.19 1.71 11.84
CA LYS A 413 14.85 1.74 10.53
C LYS A 413 15.59 0.44 10.18
N HIS A 414 15.99 -0.33 11.18
CA HIS A 414 16.68 -1.62 11.02
C HIS A 414 15.73 -2.82 10.83
N GLN A 415 14.41 -2.59 10.74
CA GLN A 415 13.44 -3.63 10.36
C GLN A 415 13.41 -3.90 8.85
N VAL A 416 14.09 -3.11 8.06
CA VAL A 416 14.25 -3.31 6.61
C VAL A 416 15.73 -3.19 6.22
N ARG A 417 16.09 -3.75 5.06
CA ARG A 417 17.46 -3.60 4.54
C ARG A 417 17.79 -2.15 4.26
N PRO A 418 19.01 -1.69 4.63
CA PRO A 418 19.46 -0.34 4.27
C PRO A 418 19.60 -0.19 2.77
N GLY A 419 19.34 1.03 2.26
CA GLY A 419 19.38 1.33 0.83
C GLY A 419 20.60 2.13 0.39
N MET A 420 20.94 2.00 -0.90
CA MET A 420 21.86 2.91 -1.59
C MET A 420 21.20 4.29 -1.72
N THR A 421 19.93 4.34 -2.10
CA THR A 421 19.08 5.53 -2.07
C THR A 421 17.87 5.30 -1.17
N GLY A 422 17.11 6.36 -0.84
CA GLY A 422 15.95 6.25 0.04
C GLY A 422 15.07 7.48 0.03
N TRP A 423 13.89 7.35 0.61
CA TRP A 423 12.89 8.41 0.66
C TRP A 423 13.40 9.69 1.33
N ALA A 424 14.16 9.57 2.41
CA ALA A 424 14.81 10.70 3.06
C ALA A 424 15.80 11.40 2.12
N GLN A 425 16.63 10.66 1.40
CA GLN A 425 17.66 11.18 0.50
C GLN A 425 17.06 11.97 -0.67
N VAL A 426 16.02 11.43 -1.35
CA VAL A 426 15.36 12.13 -2.47
C VAL A 426 14.54 13.34 -2.04
N ASN A 427 14.23 13.47 -0.74
CA ASN A 427 13.60 14.64 -0.16
C ASN A 427 14.60 15.64 0.47
N GLY A 428 15.90 15.47 0.21
CA GLY A 428 16.94 16.43 0.61
C GLY A 428 17.56 16.20 2.01
N TYR A 429 17.18 15.14 2.72
CA TYR A 429 17.74 14.82 4.04
C TYR A 429 18.93 13.86 3.91
N ARG A 430 20.01 14.36 3.24
CA ARG A 430 21.31 13.69 3.09
C ARG A 430 22.41 14.58 3.68
N GLY A 431 23.45 13.95 4.25
CA GLY A 431 24.61 14.69 4.83
C GLY A 431 24.26 15.39 6.13
N ASP A 432 24.73 16.63 6.32
CA ASP A 432 24.54 17.43 7.53
C ASP A 432 23.15 18.09 7.54
N THR A 433 22.13 17.27 7.77
CA THR A 433 20.73 17.69 7.85
C THR A 433 20.07 17.14 9.11
N SER A 434 18.88 17.65 9.47
CA SER A 434 18.15 17.21 10.65
C SER A 434 17.96 15.68 10.67
N ILE A 435 18.61 15.01 11.61
CA ILE A 435 18.50 13.55 11.81
C ILE A 435 17.05 13.16 12.12
N ARG A 436 16.34 13.96 12.95
CA ARG A 436 14.93 13.70 13.28
C ARG A 436 14.05 13.66 12.04
N LYS A 437 14.17 14.66 11.15
CA LYS A 437 13.40 14.67 9.88
C LYS A 437 13.80 13.52 8.95
N ARG A 438 15.08 13.14 8.95
CA ARG A 438 15.54 11.96 8.20
C ARG A 438 14.83 10.70 8.68
N ILE A 439 14.78 10.48 10.00
CA ILE A 439 14.10 9.32 10.59
C ILE A 439 12.60 9.33 10.30
N GLU A 440 11.93 10.48 10.35
CA GLU A 440 10.52 10.59 9.96
C GLU A 440 10.27 10.11 8.52
N HIS A 441 11.16 10.47 7.58
CA HIS A 441 11.06 10.00 6.19
C HIS A 441 11.41 8.52 6.04
N ASP A 442 12.40 8.03 6.78
CA ASP A 442 12.75 6.60 6.81
C ASP A 442 11.58 5.77 7.36
N LEU A 443 10.94 6.23 8.44
CA LEU A 443 9.75 5.59 9.01
C LEU A 443 8.56 5.61 8.02
N TYR A 444 8.35 6.74 7.35
CA TYR A 444 7.33 6.82 6.30
C TYR A 444 7.53 5.76 5.22
N TYR A 445 8.78 5.59 4.75
CA TYR A 445 9.11 4.56 3.76
C TYR A 445 8.80 3.16 4.29
N ILE A 446 9.21 2.84 5.50
CA ILE A 446 9.04 1.53 6.13
C ILE A 446 7.54 1.18 6.28
N GLU A 447 6.75 2.13 6.75
CA GLU A 447 5.32 1.93 7.02
C GLU A 447 4.42 1.99 5.77
N ASN A 448 4.91 2.60 4.68
CA ASN A 448 4.13 2.79 3.46
C ASN A 448 4.78 2.16 2.22
N TRP A 449 5.69 1.21 2.41
CA TRP A 449 6.37 0.57 1.31
C TRP A 449 5.39 -0.04 0.30
N THR A 450 5.66 0.21 -0.96
CA THR A 450 5.06 -0.45 -2.12
C THR A 450 6.12 -0.52 -3.22
N LEU A 451 6.00 -1.48 -4.15
CA LEU A 451 6.88 -1.55 -5.31
C LEU A 451 6.87 -0.23 -6.11
N GLY A 452 5.70 0.41 -6.24
CA GLY A 452 5.56 1.72 -6.90
C GLY A 452 6.32 2.84 -6.19
N LEU A 453 6.44 2.80 -4.85
CA LEU A 453 7.23 3.76 -4.09
C LEU A 453 8.73 3.58 -4.37
N ASP A 454 9.22 2.35 -4.44
CA ASP A 454 10.61 2.08 -4.81
C ASP A 454 10.94 2.59 -6.22
N ILE A 455 10.10 2.30 -7.21
CA ILE A 455 10.26 2.79 -8.58
C ILE A 455 10.28 4.33 -8.60
N LYS A 456 9.38 4.98 -7.86
CA LYS A 456 9.34 6.44 -7.71
C LYS A 456 10.63 6.99 -7.11
N ILE A 457 11.17 6.34 -6.07
CA ILE A 457 12.43 6.77 -5.43
C ILE A 457 13.60 6.62 -6.39
N LEU A 458 13.71 5.49 -7.11
CA LEU A 458 14.74 5.28 -8.12
C LEU A 458 14.68 6.36 -9.21
N PHE A 459 13.49 6.63 -9.74
CA PHE A 459 13.29 7.70 -10.71
C PHE A 459 13.73 9.07 -10.16
N LEU A 460 13.28 9.44 -8.96
CA LEU A 460 13.68 10.69 -8.33
C LEU A 460 15.19 10.76 -8.04
N THR A 461 15.85 9.63 -7.78
CA THR A 461 17.29 9.58 -7.55
C THR A 461 18.05 9.97 -8.81
N VAL A 462 17.64 9.48 -9.97
CA VAL A 462 18.26 9.85 -11.26
C VAL A 462 18.08 11.35 -11.52
N PHE A 463 16.87 11.89 -11.38
CA PHE A 463 16.60 13.29 -11.73
C PHE A 463 17.12 14.28 -10.67
N LYS A 464 16.98 13.97 -9.38
CA LYS A 464 17.44 14.87 -8.29
C LYS A 464 18.90 14.64 -7.92
N GLY A 465 19.48 13.47 -8.20
CA GLY A 465 20.90 13.19 -7.97
C GLY A 465 21.83 14.12 -8.72
N PHE A 466 21.43 14.58 -9.91
CA PHE A 466 22.16 15.57 -10.71
C PHE A 466 21.98 17.03 -10.24
N ILE A 467 20.98 17.33 -9.40
CA ILE A 467 20.60 18.70 -9.03
C ILE A 467 20.90 19.01 -7.55
N ASN A 468 21.35 18.02 -6.77
CA ASN A 468 21.51 18.20 -5.31
C ASN A 468 22.68 19.12 -4.96
N LYS A 469 22.37 20.35 -4.49
CA LYS A 469 23.29 21.33 -3.92
C LYS A 469 24.01 20.86 -2.63
N ASN A 470 23.60 19.74 -2.04
CA ASN A 470 24.12 19.19 -0.75
C ASN A 470 24.95 17.91 -0.92
N ALA A 471 25.40 17.59 -2.12
CA ALA A 471 26.45 16.58 -2.34
C ALA A 471 27.80 17.28 -2.07
N TYR A 472 28.51 16.86 -1.02
CA TYR A 472 29.84 17.37 -0.66
C TYR A 472 30.91 16.83 -1.57
#